data_d896a9460125d8fbd6648fd1735d5fe3
#
_entry.id   d896a9460125d8fbd6648fd1735d5fe3
#
_cell.length_a   1.000
_cell.length_b   1.000
_cell.length_c   1.000
_cell.angle_alpha   90.00
_cell.angle_beta   90.00
_cell.angle_gamma   90.00
#
_symmetry.space_group_name_H-M   'P 1'
#
loop_
_entity.id
_entity.type
_entity.pdbx_description
1 polymer ?
#
loop_
_entity_poly.entity_id
_entity_poly.type
_entity_poly.pdbx_seq_one_letter_code
_entity_poly.pdbx_strand_id
1 'polypeptide(L)'
;MHRRLSRREFLIAAGTAAAVSVSRDALAKPRAGVILSGVLSDASDKVAHRIVDMHVHFDEKNPNFIADLVKVSERLNMTACVLTPYSSRKLIAEAAKQYPARIVPFGYVDLDGPDVVQQVEELHTLNYRGLGELEFVKRPYTDPSYMPVYELANRYGWVVLFHTGIVLRKKFDEPEDVASYRMRAFHLEEIARRFPKITVVGAHCGNPEYEWAAEVARWNPNVFFDLSGSTLTKMNARLSDFRKIFWWSNTEEGTKSPEGDPSAFVKLVFGSDTSLDGIERVLAHYRALFEACDVPAHTQSLILGGTLAKILSLPE
;
A
#
# COMPACT_ATOMS: atom_id res chain seq x y z
N MET A 1 13.51 29.51 -42.96
CA MET A 1 14.84 28.89 -43.17
C MET A 1 15.47 28.65 -41.80
N HIS A 2 15.28 27.48 -41.20
CA HIS A 2 15.87 27.13 -39.92
C HIS A 2 17.12 26.27 -40.14
N ARG A 3 18.26 26.81 -39.73
CA ARG A 3 19.56 26.16 -39.82
C ARG A 3 19.68 25.13 -38.70
N ARG A 4 19.80 23.86 -39.00
CA ARG A 4 20.09 22.76 -38.05
C ARG A 4 21.58 22.84 -37.69
N LEU A 5 21.87 23.00 -36.39
CA LEU A 5 23.22 22.89 -35.84
C LEU A 5 23.71 21.45 -35.86
N SER A 6 24.96 21.21 -36.21
CA SER A 6 25.58 19.90 -36.30
C SER A 6 26.06 19.42 -34.91
N ARG A 7 26.17 18.10 -34.72
CA ARG A 7 26.66 17.47 -33.50
C ARG A 7 28.04 17.95 -32.99
N ARG A 8 28.81 18.62 -33.82
CA ARG A 8 30.15 19.12 -33.48
C ARG A 8 30.13 20.48 -32.76
N GLU A 9 29.09 21.27 -32.95
CA GLU A 9 28.95 22.61 -32.33
C GLU A 9 28.40 22.53 -30.88
N PHE A 10 27.91 21.37 -30.43
CA PHE A 10 27.40 21.19 -29.08
C PHE A 10 28.48 20.80 -28.03
N LEU A 11 29.69 20.46 -28.45
CA LEU A 11 30.78 19.98 -27.58
C LEU A 11 31.83 21.00 -27.19
N ILE A 12 31.71 22.26 -27.61
CA ILE A 12 32.75 23.31 -27.36
C ILE A 12 32.36 24.29 -26.23
N ALA A 13 31.18 24.17 -25.63
CA ALA A 13 30.70 25.07 -24.58
C ALA A 13 30.89 24.56 -23.13
N ALA A 14 31.69 23.50 -22.89
CA ALA A 14 31.93 22.96 -21.55
C ALA A 14 33.44 22.80 -21.30
N GLY A 15 34.13 23.86 -20.96
CA GLY A 15 35.56 23.78 -20.63
C GLY A 15 36.14 25.07 -20.10
N THR A 16 35.85 25.39 -18.85
CA THR A 16 36.80 26.14 -17.96
C THR A 16 36.22 26.08 -16.52
N ALA A 17 36.71 25.20 -15.70
CA ALA A 17 36.55 25.28 -14.25
C ALA A 17 37.95 25.13 -13.61
N ALA A 18 38.30 26.15 -12.87
CA ALA A 18 39.57 26.28 -12.18
C ALA A 18 39.73 25.28 -11.04
N ALA A 19 40.93 24.71 -10.94
CA ALA A 19 41.35 23.88 -9.83
C ALA A 19 41.63 24.74 -8.60
N VAL A 20 40.96 24.45 -7.48
CA VAL A 20 41.35 24.92 -6.14
C VAL A 20 41.85 23.72 -5.36
N SER A 21 43.13 23.75 -5.01
CA SER A 21 43.79 22.81 -4.13
C SER A 21 43.44 23.13 -2.67
N VAL A 22 42.93 22.14 -1.92
CA VAL A 22 42.85 22.21 -0.45
C VAL A 22 43.67 21.08 0.14
N SER A 23 44.60 21.48 1.01
CA SER A 23 45.59 20.66 1.70
C SER A 23 44.98 19.65 2.66
N ARG A 24 45.59 18.48 2.68
CA ARG A 24 45.47 17.49 3.78
C ARG A 24 46.19 18.03 5.01
N ASP A 25 45.52 17.99 6.17
CA ASP A 25 46.08 17.56 7.45
C ASP A 25 45.06 17.86 8.56
N ALA A 26 44.64 16.80 9.26
CA ALA A 26 44.61 16.69 10.71
C ALA A 26 43.77 15.49 11.18
N LEU A 27 44.46 14.41 11.42
CA LEU A 27 43.99 13.28 12.25
C LEU A 27 43.86 13.74 13.71
N ALA A 28 42.66 13.69 14.29
CA ALA A 28 42.46 13.75 15.73
C ALA A 28 41.84 12.43 16.23
N LYS A 29 42.55 11.77 17.14
CA LYS A 29 42.18 10.52 17.83
C LYS A 29 41.01 10.77 18.79
N PRO A 30 40.17 9.74 19.09
CA PRO A 30 39.07 9.87 20.03
C PRO A 30 39.57 9.81 21.48
N ARG A 31 39.03 10.73 22.30
CA ARG A 31 39.17 10.68 23.76
C ARG A 31 38.04 9.81 24.33
N ALA A 32 38.45 8.84 25.16
CA ALA A 32 37.54 8.02 25.97
C ALA A 32 36.99 8.79 27.17
N GLY A 33 35.74 8.47 27.48
CA GLY A 33 35.21 8.49 28.85
C GLY A 33 34.49 9.76 29.27
N VAL A 34 33.18 9.68 29.32
CA VAL A 34 32.38 10.00 30.53
C VAL A 34 31.08 9.21 30.43
N ILE A 35 30.91 8.23 31.31
CA ILE A 35 29.62 7.59 31.59
C ILE A 35 28.83 8.56 32.44
N LEU A 36 27.76 9.12 31.92
CA LEU A 36 26.70 9.76 32.66
C LEU A 36 25.45 8.89 32.54
N SER A 37 25.24 8.05 33.55
CA SER A 37 23.97 7.41 33.85
C SER A 37 22.95 8.49 34.17
N GLY A 38 22.17 8.89 33.18
CA GLY A 38 20.94 9.64 33.32
C GLY A 38 19.78 8.71 33.01
N VAL A 39 19.15 8.21 34.05
CA VAL A 39 17.83 7.59 33.96
C VAL A 39 16.87 8.68 33.47
N LEU A 40 16.73 8.81 32.16
CA LEU A 40 15.58 9.47 31.58
C LEU A 40 14.49 8.39 31.50
N SER A 41 13.51 8.54 32.37
CA SER A 41 12.29 7.76 32.34
C SER A 41 11.66 7.94 30.94
N ASP A 42 11.76 6.91 30.14
CA ASP A 42 11.06 6.77 28.86
C ASP A 42 9.59 6.47 29.15
N ALA A 43 8.88 7.50 29.63
CA ALA A 43 7.44 7.56 29.77
C ALA A 43 6.89 8.31 28.55
N SER A 44 7.42 8.04 27.35
CA SER A 44 6.86 8.55 26.10
C SER A 44 6.01 7.47 25.45
N ASP A 45 4.71 7.63 25.64
CA ASP A 45 3.65 7.30 24.68
C ASP A 45 3.65 5.87 24.11
N LYS A 46 3.37 4.89 24.95
CA LYS A 46 2.67 3.69 24.54
C LYS A 46 1.17 4.01 24.33
N VAL A 47 0.86 4.96 23.51
CA VAL A 47 -0.42 4.94 22.80
C VAL A 47 -0.28 3.77 21.83
N ALA A 48 -0.91 2.66 22.15
CA ALA A 48 -0.97 1.52 21.25
C ALA A 48 -1.71 1.98 20.00
N HIS A 49 -0.96 2.42 18.99
CA HIS A 49 -1.54 2.88 17.74
C HIS A 49 -2.41 1.75 17.19
N ARG A 50 -3.65 2.10 16.82
CA ARG A 50 -4.57 1.16 16.19
C ARG A 50 -3.96 0.65 14.88
N ILE A 51 -3.92 -0.66 14.71
CA ILE A 51 -3.60 -1.28 13.43
C ILE A 51 -4.86 -1.24 12.56
N VAL A 52 -4.74 -0.92 11.28
CA VAL A 52 -5.81 -1.09 10.30
C VAL A 52 -5.29 -1.99 9.20
N ASP A 53 -5.85 -3.19 9.14
CA ASP A 53 -5.50 -4.19 8.12
C ASP A 53 -6.43 -4.02 6.92
N MET A 54 -5.86 -3.57 5.79
CA MET A 54 -6.60 -3.32 4.56
C MET A 54 -7.01 -4.61 3.82
N HIS A 55 -6.40 -5.75 4.14
CA HIS A 55 -6.42 -6.91 3.27
C HIS A 55 -6.74 -8.20 4.04
N VAL A 56 -7.99 -8.31 4.51
CA VAL A 56 -8.49 -9.51 5.23
C VAL A 56 -9.62 -10.14 4.43
N HIS A 57 -9.37 -11.29 3.81
CA HIS A 57 -10.40 -12.04 3.11
C HIS A 57 -11.36 -12.73 4.07
N PHE A 58 -12.67 -12.60 3.82
CA PHE A 58 -13.66 -13.38 4.53
C PHE A 58 -13.59 -14.86 4.13
N ASP A 59 -13.35 -15.74 5.09
CA ASP A 59 -13.33 -17.19 4.87
C ASP A 59 -14.72 -17.79 5.09
N GLU A 60 -15.46 -18.00 4.00
CA GLU A 60 -16.80 -18.62 4.03
C GLU A 60 -16.79 -20.07 4.56
N LYS A 61 -15.62 -20.72 4.61
CA LYS A 61 -15.47 -22.09 5.13
C LYS A 61 -15.29 -22.13 6.64
N ASN A 62 -14.93 -21.00 7.26
CA ASN A 62 -14.82 -20.91 8.71
C ASN A 62 -16.13 -20.38 9.32
N PRO A 63 -16.97 -21.21 9.92
CA PRO A 63 -18.24 -20.76 10.52
C PRO A 63 -18.03 -19.82 11.71
N ASN A 64 -16.83 -19.78 12.28
CA ASN A 64 -16.48 -18.93 13.41
C ASN A 64 -15.68 -17.68 13.01
N PHE A 65 -15.51 -17.43 11.70
CA PHE A 65 -14.64 -16.38 11.20
C PHE A 65 -14.83 -15.03 11.92
N ILE A 66 -16.07 -14.56 12.06
CA ILE A 66 -16.36 -13.27 12.71
C ILE A 66 -15.89 -13.27 14.17
N ALA A 67 -16.20 -14.33 14.92
CA ALA A 67 -15.78 -14.42 16.32
C ALA A 67 -14.26 -14.51 16.48
N ASP A 68 -13.59 -15.24 15.61
CA ASP A 68 -12.14 -15.39 15.61
C ASP A 68 -11.47 -14.09 15.17
N LEU A 69 -12.00 -13.41 14.15
CA LEU A 69 -11.53 -12.10 13.72
C LEU A 69 -11.63 -11.07 14.85
N VAL A 70 -12.76 -11.02 15.57
CA VAL A 70 -12.94 -10.09 16.69
C VAL A 70 -11.91 -10.36 17.78
N LYS A 71 -11.67 -11.62 18.17
CA LYS A 71 -10.64 -11.99 19.16
C LYS A 71 -9.24 -11.53 18.74
N VAL A 72 -8.86 -11.78 17.48
CA VAL A 72 -7.56 -11.35 16.94
C VAL A 72 -7.48 -9.82 16.93
N SER A 73 -8.54 -9.15 16.51
CA SER A 73 -8.63 -7.70 16.44
C SER A 73 -8.53 -7.02 17.81
N GLU A 74 -9.12 -7.63 18.85
CA GLU A 74 -8.98 -7.15 20.23
C GLU A 74 -7.55 -7.31 20.73
N ARG A 75 -6.95 -8.49 20.54
CA ARG A 75 -5.59 -8.80 20.97
C ARG A 75 -4.54 -7.89 20.31
N LEU A 76 -4.72 -7.54 19.04
CA LEU A 76 -3.78 -6.71 18.27
C LEU A 76 -4.13 -5.22 18.28
N ASN A 77 -5.20 -4.79 18.95
CA ASN A 77 -5.79 -3.46 18.78
C ASN A 77 -5.98 -3.10 17.30
N MET A 78 -6.64 -3.96 16.55
CA MET A 78 -6.77 -3.90 15.11
C MET A 78 -8.21 -3.64 14.66
N THR A 79 -8.34 -2.95 13.53
CA THR A 79 -9.55 -2.90 12.70
C THR A 79 -9.25 -3.59 11.38
N ALA A 80 -10.12 -4.50 10.94
CA ALA A 80 -9.97 -5.22 9.68
C ALA A 80 -10.91 -4.66 8.60
N CYS A 81 -10.38 -4.36 7.43
CA CYS A 81 -11.16 -4.16 6.21
C CYS A 81 -11.47 -5.56 5.64
N VAL A 82 -12.70 -6.02 5.79
CA VAL A 82 -13.07 -7.40 5.44
C VAL A 82 -13.57 -7.47 4.01
N LEU A 83 -12.78 -8.09 3.16
CA LEU A 83 -13.08 -8.32 1.75
C LEU A 83 -14.10 -9.45 1.63
N THR A 84 -15.32 -9.08 1.31
CA THR A 84 -16.49 -9.93 1.47
C THR A 84 -17.06 -10.34 0.12
N PRO A 85 -17.16 -11.64 -0.19
CA PRO A 85 -17.91 -12.11 -1.34
C PRO A 85 -19.35 -11.58 -1.32
N TYR A 86 -19.88 -11.22 -2.48
CA TYR A 86 -21.21 -10.62 -2.58
C TYR A 86 -22.32 -11.50 -1.95
N SER A 87 -22.16 -12.83 -1.98
CA SER A 87 -23.03 -13.79 -1.29
C SER A 87 -23.17 -13.53 0.20
N SER A 88 -22.08 -13.11 0.85
CA SER A 88 -21.99 -12.93 2.31
C SER A 88 -22.18 -11.50 2.78
N ARG A 89 -22.54 -10.57 1.87
CA ARG A 89 -22.60 -9.12 2.13
C ARG A 89 -23.47 -8.72 3.32
N LYS A 90 -24.63 -9.35 3.48
CA LYS A 90 -25.55 -9.04 4.59
C LYS A 90 -24.98 -9.48 5.94
N LEU A 91 -24.34 -10.65 5.97
CA LEU A 91 -23.70 -11.18 7.18
C LEU A 91 -22.61 -10.22 7.70
N ILE A 92 -21.73 -9.77 6.81
CA ILE A 92 -20.63 -8.89 7.20
C ILE A 92 -21.12 -7.47 7.50
N ALA A 93 -22.16 -6.98 6.82
CA ALA A 93 -22.80 -5.71 7.16
C ALA A 93 -23.37 -5.74 8.61
N GLU A 94 -24.01 -6.82 9.02
CA GLU A 94 -24.50 -6.98 10.41
C GLU A 94 -23.35 -7.12 11.41
N ALA A 95 -22.30 -7.88 11.07
CA ALA A 95 -21.11 -7.97 11.90
C ALA A 95 -20.43 -6.60 12.10
N ALA A 96 -20.33 -5.79 11.06
CA ALA A 96 -19.77 -4.45 11.14
C ALA A 96 -20.61 -3.49 12.03
N LYS A 97 -21.93 -3.64 12.06
CA LYS A 97 -22.80 -2.91 12.99
C LYS A 97 -22.57 -3.36 14.44
N GLN A 98 -22.36 -4.64 14.65
CA GLN A 98 -22.10 -5.20 15.98
C GLN A 98 -20.70 -4.87 16.50
N TYR A 99 -19.71 -4.82 15.62
CA TYR A 99 -18.29 -4.59 15.95
C TYR A 99 -17.68 -3.42 15.16
N PRO A 100 -18.24 -2.18 15.27
CA PRO A 100 -17.86 -1.05 14.42
C PRO A 100 -16.41 -0.59 14.58
N ALA A 101 -15.78 -0.91 15.72
CA ALA A 101 -14.36 -0.63 15.96
C ALA A 101 -13.42 -1.72 15.40
N ARG A 102 -13.95 -2.85 14.93
CA ARG A 102 -13.16 -4.02 14.55
C ARG A 102 -13.35 -4.44 13.10
N ILE A 103 -14.52 -4.15 12.51
CA ILE A 103 -14.87 -4.61 11.16
C ILE A 103 -15.30 -3.42 10.31
N VAL A 104 -14.63 -3.22 9.18
CA VAL A 104 -15.04 -2.32 8.11
C VAL A 104 -15.35 -3.16 6.89
N PRO A 105 -16.58 -3.16 6.36
CA PRO A 105 -16.96 -4.02 5.26
C PRO A 105 -16.46 -3.48 3.91
N PHE A 106 -15.83 -4.36 3.12
CA PHE A 106 -15.40 -4.14 1.76
C PHE A 106 -16.00 -5.21 0.86
N GLY A 107 -16.56 -4.82 -0.29
CA GLY A 107 -17.23 -5.73 -1.20
C GLY A 107 -16.28 -6.33 -2.23
N TYR A 108 -16.19 -7.63 -2.30
CA TYR A 108 -15.59 -8.32 -3.43
C TYR A 108 -16.66 -8.47 -4.52
N VAL A 109 -16.40 -7.91 -5.70
CA VAL A 109 -17.29 -7.97 -6.86
C VAL A 109 -16.52 -8.44 -8.10
N ASP A 110 -17.19 -9.19 -8.97
CA ASP A 110 -16.67 -9.56 -10.28
C ASP A 110 -16.90 -8.40 -11.26
N LEU A 111 -15.83 -7.70 -11.67
CA LEU A 111 -15.92 -6.58 -12.61
C LEU A 111 -16.46 -6.99 -13.99
N ASP A 112 -16.33 -8.25 -14.36
CA ASP A 112 -16.86 -8.81 -15.60
C ASP A 112 -18.30 -9.34 -15.47
N GLY A 113 -18.85 -9.29 -14.25
CA GLY A 113 -20.21 -9.74 -13.95
C GLY A 113 -21.28 -8.82 -14.55
N PRO A 114 -22.43 -9.37 -14.97
CA PRO A 114 -23.47 -8.60 -15.66
C PRO A 114 -24.12 -7.52 -14.77
N ASP A 115 -24.21 -7.76 -13.47
CA ASP A 115 -24.94 -6.91 -12.52
C ASP A 115 -24.00 -6.16 -11.55
N VAL A 116 -22.74 -6.02 -11.90
CA VAL A 116 -21.71 -5.47 -10.99
C VAL A 116 -22.07 -4.06 -10.50
N VAL A 117 -22.61 -3.21 -11.35
CA VAL A 117 -23.02 -1.84 -11.00
C VAL A 117 -24.13 -1.86 -9.94
N GLN A 118 -25.14 -2.71 -10.12
CA GLN A 118 -26.22 -2.87 -9.15
C GLN A 118 -25.72 -3.46 -7.83
N GLN A 119 -24.78 -4.40 -7.89
CA GLN A 119 -24.14 -4.95 -6.68
C GLN A 119 -23.42 -3.85 -5.88
N VAL A 120 -22.70 -2.97 -6.54
CA VAL A 120 -22.01 -1.85 -5.91
C VAL A 120 -22.99 -0.86 -5.26
N GLU A 121 -24.11 -0.57 -5.91
CA GLU A 121 -25.17 0.28 -5.33
C GLU A 121 -25.79 -0.39 -4.08
N GLU A 122 -26.05 -1.70 -4.11
CA GLU A 122 -26.55 -2.42 -2.93
C GLU A 122 -25.55 -2.40 -1.78
N LEU A 123 -24.26 -2.63 -2.06
CA LEU A 123 -23.19 -2.55 -1.04
C LEU A 123 -23.17 -1.17 -0.38
N HIS A 124 -23.37 -0.09 -1.13
CA HIS A 124 -23.47 1.24 -0.55
C HIS A 124 -24.68 1.38 0.40
N THR A 125 -25.85 0.81 0.06
CA THR A 125 -27.01 0.82 0.97
C THR A 125 -26.78 0.03 2.25
N LEU A 126 -25.87 -0.94 2.23
CA LEU A 126 -25.44 -1.75 3.37
C LEU A 126 -24.28 -1.12 4.16
N ASN A 127 -23.92 0.14 3.89
CA ASN A 127 -22.82 0.88 4.52
C ASN A 127 -21.42 0.28 4.31
N TYR A 128 -21.18 -0.38 3.19
CA TYR A 128 -19.84 -0.76 2.77
C TYR A 128 -18.97 0.50 2.56
N ARG A 129 -17.68 0.36 2.80
CA ARG A 129 -16.74 1.50 2.76
C ARG A 129 -15.76 1.41 1.60
N GLY A 130 -15.86 0.37 0.79
CA GLY A 130 -14.98 0.16 -0.35
C GLY A 130 -15.24 -1.13 -1.09
N LEU A 131 -14.39 -1.35 -2.08
CA LEU A 131 -14.35 -2.57 -2.91
C LEU A 131 -13.00 -3.24 -2.80
N GLY A 132 -12.95 -4.53 -3.04
CA GLY A 132 -11.72 -5.30 -3.22
C GLY A 132 -11.74 -6.66 -2.50
N GLU A 133 -10.75 -7.48 -2.74
CA GLU A 133 -9.70 -7.26 -3.73
C GLU A 133 -10.27 -7.45 -5.13
N LEU A 134 -10.15 -6.45 -6.02
CA LEU A 134 -10.54 -6.61 -7.42
C LEU A 134 -9.43 -7.40 -8.12
N GLU A 135 -9.77 -8.59 -8.60
CA GLU A 135 -8.80 -9.54 -9.19
C GLU A 135 -9.44 -10.38 -10.31
N PHE A 136 -8.63 -11.22 -10.97
CA PHE A 136 -9.05 -12.18 -12.01
C PHE A 136 -9.83 -11.56 -13.19
N VAL A 137 -9.58 -10.29 -13.49
CA VAL A 137 -10.29 -9.55 -14.55
C VAL A 137 -9.95 -10.06 -15.96
N LYS A 138 -10.94 -10.04 -16.84
CA LYS A 138 -10.80 -10.44 -18.25
C LYS A 138 -10.26 -9.34 -19.16
N ARG A 139 -10.22 -8.10 -18.68
CA ARG A 139 -9.71 -6.91 -19.37
C ARG A 139 -8.81 -6.11 -18.44
N PRO A 140 -7.92 -5.24 -18.97
CA PRO A 140 -7.17 -4.33 -18.12
C PRO A 140 -8.09 -3.48 -17.24
N TYR A 141 -7.67 -3.12 -16.04
CA TYR A 141 -8.46 -2.27 -15.13
C TYR A 141 -8.94 -0.96 -15.75
N THR A 142 -8.26 -0.47 -16.77
CA THR A 142 -8.61 0.75 -17.51
C THR A 142 -9.63 0.53 -18.64
N ASP A 143 -10.16 -0.69 -18.78
CA ASP A 143 -11.18 -0.97 -19.78
C ASP A 143 -12.43 -0.12 -19.54
N PRO A 144 -13.03 0.51 -20.60
CA PRO A 144 -14.21 1.34 -20.46
C PRO A 144 -15.41 0.65 -19.79
N SER A 145 -15.52 -0.67 -19.89
CA SER A 145 -16.61 -1.43 -19.27
C SER A 145 -16.61 -1.40 -17.75
N TYR A 146 -15.45 -1.16 -17.12
CA TYR A 146 -15.30 -1.08 -15.67
C TYR A 146 -15.54 0.33 -15.10
N MET A 147 -15.53 1.36 -15.98
CA MET A 147 -15.64 2.76 -15.56
C MET A 147 -16.89 3.06 -14.74
N PRO A 148 -18.09 2.50 -15.04
CA PRO A 148 -19.28 2.75 -14.22
C PRO A 148 -19.13 2.34 -12.76
N VAL A 149 -18.37 1.27 -12.46
CA VAL A 149 -18.06 0.84 -11.09
C VAL A 149 -17.19 1.89 -10.40
N TYR A 150 -16.16 2.37 -11.08
CA TYR A 150 -15.27 3.39 -10.53
C TYR A 150 -15.96 4.75 -10.36
N GLU A 151 -16.91 5.09 -11.23
CA GLU A 151 -17.74 6.29 -11.08
C GLU A 151 -18.59 6.25 -9.80
N LEU A 152 -19.16 5.09 -9.46
CA LEU A 152 -19.88 4.89 -8.21
C LEU A 152 -18.91 4.97 -7.01
N ALA A 153 -17.80 4.26 -7.05
CA ALA A 153 -16.77 4.29 -5.98
C ALA A 153 -16.27 5.74 -5.75
N ASN A 154 -16.06 6.50 -6.84
CA ASN A 154 -15.68 7.91 -6.77
C ASN A 154 -16.79 8.79 -6.17
N ARG A 155 -18.04 8.54 -6.52
CA ARG A 155 -19.20 9.25 -5.95
C ARG A 155 -19.31 9.04 -4.44
N TYR A 156 -19.03 7.82 -3.99
CA TYR A 156 -19.12 7.44 -2.58
C TYR A 156 -17.85 7.78 -1.78
N GLY A 157 -16.76 8.18 -2.44
CA GLY A 157 -15.46 8.44 -1.79
C GLY A 157 -14.85 7.17 -1.16
N TRP A 158 -14.99 6.05 -1.86
CA TRP A 158 -14.59 4.75 -1.34
C TRP A 158 -13.10 4.47 -1.49
N VAL A 159 -12.62 3.54 -0.67
CA VAL A 159 -11.32 2.89 -0.87
C VAL A 159 -11.52 1.69 -1.79
N VAL A 160 -10.65 1.52 -2.78
CA VAL A 160 -10.70 0.38 -3.69
C VAL A 160 -9.35 -0.33 -3.68
N LEU A 161 -9.36 -1.58 -3.25
CA LEU A 161 -8.21 -2.47 -3.25
C LEU A 161 -8.16 -3.25 -4.57
N PHE A 162 -7.08 -3.09 -5.30
CA PHE A 162 -6.81 -3.78 -6.56
C PHE A 162 -5.70 -4.81 -6.37
N HIS A 163 -5.90 -6.03 -6.83
CA HIS A 163 -4.78 -6.94 -7.02
C HIS A 163 -3.75 -6.32 -7.95
N THR A 164 -2.47 -6.38 -7.61
CA THR A 164 -1.42 -5.91 -8.52
C THR A 164 -0.26 -6.90 -8.60
N GLY A 165 0.19 -7.16 -9.81
CA GLY A 165 1.32 -8.07 -10.05
C GLY A 165 0.90 -9.44 -10.58
N ILE A 166 1.68 -10.45 -10.18
CA ILE A 166 1.49 -11.82 -10.68
C ILE A 166 0.31 -12.48 -9.97
N VAL A 167 -0.59 -13.04 -10.77
CA VAL A 167 -1.76 -13.79 -10.32
C VAL A 167 -1.42 -15.26 -10.16
N LEU A 168 -1.91 -15.85 -9.08
CA LEU A 168 -1.80 -17.28 -8.83
C LEU A 168 -2.60 -18.07 -9.87
N ARG A 169 -1.97 -19.06 -10.50
CA ARG A 169 -2.68 -20.03 -11.30
C ARG A 169 -3.41 -21.05 -10.42
N LYS A 170 -4.75 -21.10 -10.55
CA LYS A 170 -5.59 -21.98 -9.71
C LYS A 170 -5.67 -23.41 -10.26
N LYS A 171 -5.61 -23.55 -11.60
CA LYS A 171 -5.75 -24.85 -12.29
C LYS A 171 -4.59 -25.05 -13.27
N PHE A 172 -3.68 -25.95 -12.95
CA PHE A 172 -2.51 -26.19 -13.78
C PHE A 172 -2.83 -26.92 -15.10
N ASP A 173 -3.86 -27.76 -15.08
CA ASP A 173 -4.21 -28.65 -16.16
C ASP A 173 -5.37 -28.15 -17.05
N GLU A 174 -5.93 -26.98 -16.72
CA GLU A 174 -7.03 -26.37 -17.44
C GLU A 174 -6.63 -24.98 -17.99
N PRO A 175 -7.17 -24.57 -19.14
CA PRO A 175 -7.03 -23.20 -19.62
C PRO A 175 -7.72 -22.23 -18.66
N GLU A 176 -7.05 -21.11 -18.34
CA GLU A 176 -7.61 -20.02 -17.55
C GLU A 176 -7.47 -18.72 -18.35
N ASP A 177 -8.56 -17.93 -18.44
CA ASP A 177 -8.52 -16.59 -19.04
C ASP A 177 -8.11 -15.56 -18.00
N VAL A 178 -6.92 -15.74 -17.45
CA VAL A 178 -6.32 -14.81 -16.48
C VAL A 178 -4.93 -14.43 -16.98
N ALA A 179 -4.63 -13.14 -16.97
CA ALA A 179 -3.34 -12.64 -17.37
C ALA A 179 -2.89 -11.47 -16.50
N SER A 180 -1.77 -11.62 -15.83
CA SER A 180 -1.25 -10.66 -14.85
C SER A 180 -1.07 -9.24 -15.41
N TYR A 181 -0.79 -9.09 -16.72
CA TYR A 181 -0.66 -7.76 -17.33
C TYR A 181 -1.93 -6.90 -17.23
N ARG A 182 -3.11 -7.53 -17.08
CA ARG A 182 -4.40 -6.84 -16.91
C ARG A 182 -4.52 -6.16 -15.55
N MET A 183 -3.72 -6.62 -14.58
CA MET A 183 -3.72 -6.21 -13.18
C MET A 183 -2.36 -5.59 -12.77
N ARG A 184 -1.66 -4.94 -13.69
CA ARG A 184 -0.42 -4.24 -13.37
C ARG A 184 -0.70 -2.95 -12.60
N ALA A 185 0.15 -2.64 -11.65
CA ALA A 185 0.09 -1.38 -10.89
C ALA A 185 0.04 -0.14 -11.78
N PHE A 186 0.62 -0.20 -12.96
CA PHE A 186 0.59 0.86 -13.98
C PHE A 186 -0.84 1.34 -14.34
N HIS A 187 -1.83 0.46 -14.37
CA HIS A 187 -3.22 0.84 -14.67
C HIS A 187 -3.85 1.73 -13.59
N LEU A 188 -3.33 1.68 -12.37
CA LEU A 188 -3.88 2.44 -11.25
C LEU A 188 -3.65 3.95 -11.41
N GLU A 189 -2.65 4.37 -12.18
CA GLU A 189 -2.39 5.78 -12.47
C GLU A 189 -3.58 6.45 -13.15
N GLU A 190 -4.08 5.85 -14.23
CA GLU A 190 -5.24 6.40 -14.98
C GLU A 190 -6.48 6.45 -14.10
N ILE A 191 -6.75 5.38 -13.34
CA ILE A 191 -7.91 5.31 -12.43
C ILE A 191 -7.80 6.41 -11.37
N ALA A 192 -6.65 6.56 -10.74
CA ALA A 192 -6.43 7.54 -9.69
C ALA A 192 -6.60 8.99 -10.17
N ARG A 193 -6.13 9.30 -11.39
CA ARG A 193 -6.25 10.62 -12.00
C ARG A 193 -7.65 10.93 -12.48
N ARG A 194 -8.35 9.93 -13.01
CA ARG A 194 -9.71 10.09 -13.51
C ARG A 194 -10.74 10.15 -12.38
N PHE A 195 -10.49 9.48 -11.26
CA PHE A 195 -11.40 9.36 -10.13
C PHE A 195 -10.73 9.83 -8.82
N PRO A 196 -10.55 11.14 -8.63
CA PRO A 196 -9.72 11.69 -7.55
C PRO A 196 -10.30 11.52 -6.14
N LYS A 197 -11.57 11.13 -6.00
CA LYS A 197 -12.18 10.84 -4.69
C LYS A 197 -12.03 9.38 -4.26
N ILE A 198 -11.63 8.48 -5.18
CA ILE A 198 -11.26 7.13 -4.81
C ILE A 198 -9.91 7.18 -4.10
N THR A 199 -9.80 6.50 -2.98
CA THR A 199 -8.49 6.07 -2.50
C THR A 199 -8.17 4.73 -3.14
N VAL A 200 -7.14 4.70 -3.96
CA VAL A 200 -6.67 3.50 -4.67
C VAL A 200 -5.63 2.81 -3.83
N VAL A 201 -5.83 1.55 -3.51
CA VAL A 201 -4.81 0.71 -2.87
C VAL A 201 -4.45 -0.43 -3.81
N GLY A 202 -3.16 -0.56 -4.12
CA GLY A 202 -2.64 -1.70 -4.88
C GLY A 202 -2.12 -2.78 -3.93
N ALA A 203 -2.68 -3.97 -3.98
CA ALA A 203 -2.17 -5.11 -3.24
C ALA A 203 -0.79 -5.54 -3.76
N HIS A 204 0.07 -6.07 -2.89
CA HIS A 204 1.36 -6.69 -3.23
C HIS A 204 2.39 -5.77 -3.89
N CYS A 205 2.16 -4.44 -3.89
CA CYS A 205 3.08 -3.43 -4.46
C CYS A 205 3.56 -3.79 -5.88
N GLY A 206 2.65 -4.26 -6.74
CA GLY A 206 2.98 -4.58 -8.13
C GLY A 206 3.89 -5.79 -8.35
N ASN A 207 4.08 -6.65 -7.34
CA ASN A 207 5.00 -7.78 -7.33
C ASN A 207 5.08 -8.54 -8.68
N PRO A 208 6.25 -8.56 -9.38
CA PRO A 208 7.59 -8.10 -8.97
C PRO A 208 7.98 -6.69 -9.48
N GLU A 209 7.07 -5.91 -10.02
CA GLU A 209 7.33 -4.61 -10.68
C GLU A 209 7.25 -3.45 -9.67
N TYR A 210 7.99 -3.57 -8.56
CA TYR A 210 7.93 -2.66 -7.42
C TYR A 210 8.26 -1.20 -7.76
N GLU A 211 9.22 -0.97 -8.66
CA GLU A 211 9.62 0.37 -9.09
C GLU A 211 8.50 1.09 -9.83
N TRP A 212 7.73 0.37 -10.66
CA TRP A 212 6.55 0.93 -11.32
C TRP A 212 5.47 1.30 -10.31
N ALA A 213 5.19 0.42 -9.35
CA ALA A 213 4.22 0.70 -8.29
C ALA A 213 4.63 1.93 -7.47
N ALA A 214 5.89 2.04 -7.12
CA ALA A 214 6.44 3.17 -6.39
C ALA A 214 6.28 4.49 -7.16
N GLU A 215 6.59 4.52 -8.46
CA GLU A 215 6.41 5.73 -9.28
C GLU A 215 4.93 6.09 -9.45
N VAL A 216 4.02 5.12 -9.56
CA VAL A 216 2.58 5.39 -9.56
C VAL A 216 2.14 6.04 -8.24
N ALA A 217 2.61 5.52 -7.09
CA ALA A 217 2.31 6.10 -5.78
C ALA A 217 2.88 7.52 -5.62
N ARG A 218 4.09 7.76 -6.14
CA ARG A 218 4.77 9.05 -6.07
C ARG A 218 3.96 10.18 -6.69
N TRP A 219 3.41 9.94 -7.88
CA TRP A 219 2.78 10.97 -8.68
C TRP A 219 1.25 11.09 -8.48
N ASN A 220 0.67 10.21 -7.66
CA ASN A 220 -0.78 10.20 -7.43
C ASN A 220 -1.06 10.23 -5.91
N PRO A 221 -1.56 11.36 -5.37
CA PRO A 221 -1.72 11.53 -3.92
C PRO A 221 -2.71 10.54 -3.30
N ASN A 222 -3.68 10.05 -4.07
CA ASN A 222 -4.70 9.10 -3.65
C ASN A 222 -4.34 7.63 -3.91
N VAL A 223 -3.06 7.31 -4.27
CA VAL A 223 -2.60 5.94 -4.46
C VAL A 223 -1.69 5.50 -3.31
N PHE A 224 -1.95 4.31 -2.82
CA PHE A 224 -1.18 3.61 -1.78
C PHE A 224 -0.96 2.15 -2.21
N PHE A 225 -0.04 1.45 -1.53
CA PHE A 225 0.18 0.02 -1.75
C PHE A 225 0.33 -0.72 -0.42
N ASP A 226 -0.11 -1.97 -0.37
CA ASP A 226 0.31 -2.90 0.65
C ASP A 226 1.49 -3.78 0.18
N LEU A 227 2.13 -4.46 1.10
CA LEU A 227 3.23 -5.38 0.83
C LEU A 227 2.85 -6.82 1.17
N SER A 228 1.58 -7.13 1.09
CA SER A 228 0.99 -8.43 1.41
C SER A 228 1.40 -9.56 0.46
N GLY A 229 0.82 -10.73 0.66
CA GLY A 229 1.09 -11.91 -0.14
C GLY A 229 2.56 -12.36 -0.05
N SER A 230 3.18 -12.64 -1.19
CA SER A 230 4.57 -13.12 -1.23
C SER A 230 5.63 -12.00 -1.23
N THR A 231 5.24 -10.72 -1.23
CA THR A 231 6.15 -9.58 -1.42
C THR A 231 7.27 -9.54 -0.39
N LEU A 232 6.95 -9.40 0.89
CA LEU A 232 7.97 -9.33 1.95
C LEU A 232 8.73 -10.65 2.14
N THR A 233 8.07 -11.79 1.91
CA THR A 233 8.73 -13.10 1.95
C THR A 233 9.77 -13.23 0.85
N LYS A 234 9.43 -12.86 -0.38
CA LYS A 234 10.33 -12.87 -1.53
C LYS A 234 11.50 -11.90 -1.35
N MET A 235 11.24 -10.75 -0.77
CA MET A 235 12.23 -9.68 -0.55
C MET A 235 13.00 -9.83 0.76
N ASN A 236 12.77 -10.87 1.57
CA ASN A 236 13.31 -11.01 2.92
C ASN A 236 14.84 -10.82 3.02
N ALA A 237 15.60 -11.31 2.04
CA ALA A 237 17.06 -11.12 1.98
C ALA A 237 17.49 -9.72 1.47
N ARG A 238 16.56 -8.88 1.02
CA ARG A 238 16.81 -7.60 0.36
C ARG A 238 15.83 -6.51 0.77
N LEU A 239 15.35 -6.55 2.01
CA LEU A 239 14.37 -5.56 2.50
C LEU A 239 14.88 -4.12 2.37
N SER A 240 16.19 -3.90 2.56
CA SER A 240 16.82 -2.58 2.37
C SER A 240 16.71 -2.03 0.94
N ASP A 241 16.47 -2.87 -0.06
CA ASP A 241 16.29 -2.40 -1.44
C ASP A 241 15.02 -1.55 -1.58
N PHE A 242 14.03 -1.69 -0.69
CA PHE A 242 12.86 -0.83 -0.68
C PHE A 242 13.21 0.66 -0.50
N ARG A 243 14.34 1.01 0.14
CA ARG A 243 14.83 2.41 0.18
C ARG A 243 15.15 2.95 -1.21
N LYS A 244 15.63 2.11 -2.13
CA LYS A 244 15.90 2.49 -3.52
C LYS A 244 14.65 2.53 -4.36
N ILE A 245 13.67 1.66 -4.05
CA ILE A 245 12.38 1.61 -4.72
C ILE A 245 11.56 2.85 -4.36
N PHE A 246 11.44 3.18 -3.07
CA PHE A 246 10.80 4.40 -2.57
C PHE A 246 11.85 5.50 -2.34
N TRP A 247 12.53 5.90 -3.40
CA TRP A 247 13.75 6.71 -3.39
C TRP A 247 13.55 8.22 -3.18
N TRP A 248 12.30 8.73 -3.34
CA TRP A 248 12.03 10.16 -3.22
C TRP A 248 11.77 10.58 -1.77
N SER A 249 11.91 11.88 -1.49
CA SER A 249 11.41 12.49 -0.26
C SER A 249 9.94 12.84 -0.40
N ASN A 250 9.14 12.60 0.64
CA ASN A 250 7.73 13.01 0.70
C ASN A 250 7.58 14.46 1.25
N THR A 251 8.59 15.30 1.14
CA THR A 251 8.52 16.72 1.45
C THR A 251 7.98 17.50 0.26
N GLU A 252 7.36 18.69 0.53
CA GLU A 252 6.78 19.55 -0.52
C GLU A 252 7.78 19.94 -1.61
N GLU A 253 9.07 19.93 -1.30
CA GLU A 253 10.12 20.24 -2.25
C GLU A 253 10.43 19.11 -3.24
N GLY A 254 9.76 17.96 -3.12
CA GLY A 254 9.84 16.84 -4.09
C GLY A 254 11.24 16.34 -4.34
N THR A 255 12.13 16.56 -3.41
CA THR A 255 13.55 16.50 -3.66
C THR A 255 14.10 15.09 -3.52
N LYS A 256 14.72 14.79 -4.38
CA LYS A 256 15.85 14.01 -4.85
C LYS A 256 16.76 13.58 -3.70
N SER A 257 16.37 12.51 -3.02
CA SER A 257 17.35 11.75 -2.26
C SER A 257 17.72 10.51 -3.08
N PRO A 258 18.88 10.48 -3.74
CA PRO A 258 19.33 9.32 -4.51
C PRO A 258 19.55 8.08 -3.63
N GLU A 259 19.59 8.26 -2.30
CA GLU A 259 19.73 7.18 -1.33
C GLU A 259 18.39 6.70 -0.73
N GLY A 260 17.27 7.29 -1.20
CA GLY A 260 15.94 7.03 -0.66
C GLY A 260 15.68 7.73 0.68
N ASP A 261 14.53 8.37 0.78
CA ASP A 261 14.07 8.95 2.04
C ASP A 261 12.96 8.07 2.61
N PRO A 262 13.14 7.50 3.81
CA PRO A 262 12.10 6.68 4.44
C PRO A 262 10.74 7.38 4.60
N SER A 263 10.65 8.71 4.47
CA SER A 263 9.39 9.44 4.49
C SER A 263 8.46 9.08 3.32
N ALA A 264 9.00 8.61 2.18
CA ALA A 264 8.21 8.13 1.05
C ALA A 264 7.37 6.88 1.38
N PHE A 265 7.75 6.14 2.40
CA PHE A 265 7.01 4.98 2.89
C PHE A 265 5.60 5.30 3.42
N VAL A 266 5.23 6.57 3.61
CA VAL A 266 3.85 6.98 3.89
C VAL A 266 2.85 6.59 2.79
N LYS A 267 3.36 6.18 1.62
CA LYS A 267 2.58 5.60 0.53
C LYS A 267 2.28 4.11 0.70
N LEU A 268 2.79 3.51 1.75
CA LEU A 268 2.45 2.15 2.13
C LEU A 268 1.33 2.14 3.16
N VAL A 269 0.54 1.09 3.12
CA VAL A 269 -0.47 0.75 4.14
C VAL A 269 -0.29 -0.70 4.57
N PHE A 270 -0.76 -1.05 5.75
CA PHE A 270 -0.72 -2.43 6.20
C PHE A 270 -1.83 -3.25 5.54
N GLY A 271 -1.48 -4.39 4.98
CA GLY A 271 -2.37 -5.42 4.48
C GLY A 271 -1.77 -6.79 4.76
N SER A 272 -2.55 -7.71 5.31
CA SER A 272 -2.02 -9.03 5.69
C SER A 272 -2.14 -10.08 4.60
N ASP A 273 -3.28 -10.14 3.91
CA ASP A 273 -3.59 -11.16 2.88
C ASP A 273 -3.21 -12.57 3.32
N THR A 274 -3.69 -12.96 4.50
CA THR A 274 -3.40 -14.26 5.09
C THR A 274 -4.56 -14.72 5.98
N SER A 275 -4.50 -15.96 6.46
CA SER A 275 -5.41 -16.46 7.50
C SER A 275 -5.23 -15.69 8.80
N LEU A 276 -6.27 -15.67 9.65
CA LEU A 276 -6.27 -14.87 10.88
C LEU A 276 -5.09 -15.18 11.83
N ASP A 277 -4.63 -16.43 11.86
CA ASP A 277 -3.45 -16.87 12.62
C ASP A 277 -2.11 -16.41 11.99
N GLY A 278 -2.12 -16.03 10.72
CA GLY A 278 -0.94 -15.53 10.00
C GLY A 278 -0.67 -14.03 10.18
N ILE A 279 -1.63 -13.23 10.65
CA ILE A 279 -1.54 -11.77 10.70
C ILE A 279 -0.31 -11.30 11.50
N GLU A 280 -0.04 -11.89 12.66
CA GLU A 280 1.14 -11.51 13.48
C GLU A 280 2.46 -11.76 12.77
N ARG A 281 2.55 -12.82 11.98
CA ARG A 281 3.74 -13.10 11.16
C ARG A 281 3.93 -12.01 10.10
N VAL A 282 2.86 -11.56 9.45
CA VAL A 282 2.94 -10.48 8.46
C VAL A 282 3.33 -9.16 9.14
N LEU A 283 2.79 -8.86 10.31
CA LEU A 283 3.22 -7.71 11.12
C LEU A 283 4.72 -7.76 11.45
N ALA A 284 5.24 -8.95 11.77
CA ALA A 284 6.67 -9.12 12.01
C ALA A 284 7.51 -8.84 10.75
N HIS A 285 7.03 -9.21 9.56
CA HIS A 285 7.71 -8.89 8.30
C HIS A 285 7.71 -7.37 8.02
N TYR A 286 6.61 -6.65 8.30
CA TYR A 286 6.61 -5.18 8.20
C TYR A 286 7.59 -4.54 9.18
N ARG A 287 7.68 -5.03 10.42
CA ARG A 287 8.65 -4.53 11.41
C ARG A 287 10.10 -4.76 10.95
N ALA A 288 10.38 -5.93 10.37
CA ALA A 288 11.69 -6.21 9.78
C ALA A 288 12.04 -5.26 8.62
N LEU A 289 11.04 -4.92 7.78
CA LEU A 289 11.19 -3.90 6.75
C LEU A 289 11.50 -2.53 7.36
N PHE A 290 10.77 -2.13 8.39
CA PHE A 290 10.97 -0.84 9.05
C PHE A 290 12.38 -0.71 9.62
N GLU A 291 12.89 -1.76 10.26
CA GLU A 291 14.26 -1.82 10.76
C GLU A 291 15.28 -1.76 9.61
N ALA A 292 15.12 -2.61 8.57
CA ALA A 292 16.04 -2.67 7.43
C ALA A 292 16.11 -1.37 6.61
N CYS A 293 15.07 -0.53 6.69
CA CYS A 293 14.95 0.72 5.94
C CYS A 293 15.06 1.97 6.82
N ASP A 294 15.32 1.86 8.12
CA ASP A 294 15.35 2.98 9.08
C ASP A 294 14.07 3.83 9.03
N VAL A 295 12.90 3.19 8.90
CA VAL A 295 11.62 3.90 8.77
C VAL A 295 11.31 4.64 10.08
N PRO A 296 11.06 5.97 10.08
CA PRO A 296 10.77 6.72 11.29
C PRO A 296 9.51 6.22 12.00
N ALA A 297 9.49 6.26 13.33
CA ALA A 297 8.37 5.75 14.14
C ALA A 297 7.01 6.36 13.77
N HIS A 298 6.97 7.65 13.45
CA HIS A 298 5.75 8.30 12.95
C HIS A 298 5.28 7.67 11.63
N THR A 299 6.19 7.45 10.69
CA THR A 299 5.87 6.82 9.39
C THR A 299 5.40 5.37 9.59
N GLN A 300 6.04 4.60 10.50
CA GLN A 300 5.56 3.26 10.87
C GLN A 300 4.12 3.27 11.37
N SER A 301 3.77 4.22 12.23
CA SER A 301 2.41 4.39 12.75
C SER A 301 1.40 4.70 11.65
N LEU A 302 1.78 5.53 10.68
CA LEU A 302 0.94 5.83 9.51
C LEU A 302 0.70 4.58 8.66
N ILE A 303 1.75 3.81 8.37
CA ILE A 303 1.66 2.56 7.58
C ILE A 303 0.78 1.54 8.28
N LEU A 304 1.01 1.30 9.58
CA LEU A 304 0.30 0.28 10.32
C LEU A 304 -1.18 0.57 10.52
N GLY A 305 -1.61 1.84 10.39
CA GLY A 305 -3.04 2.12 10.50
C GLY A 305 -3.43 3.59 10.43
N GLY A 306 -2.54 4.52 10.79
CA GLY A 306 -2.88 5.94 10.87
C GLY A 306 -3.43 6.51 9.57
N THR A 307 -2.84 6.16 8.43
CA THR A 307 -3.29 6.59 7.10
C THR A 307 -4.70 6.09 6.80
N LEU A 308 -4.95 4.79 6.96
CA LEU A 308 -6.26 4.19 6.69
C LEU A 308 -7.32 4.62 7.71
N ALA A 309 -6.96 4.77 8.98
CA ALA A 309 -7.87 5.27 10.01
C ALA A 309 -8.40 6.68 9.65
N LYS A 310 -7.51 7.56 9.17
CA LYS A 310 -7.89 8.90 8.69
C LYS A 310 -8.77 8.83 7.45
N ILE A 311 -8.39 8.04 6.43
CA ILE A 311 -9.15 7.90 5.18
C ILE A 311 -10.55 7.34 5.44
N LEU A 312 -10.65 6.32 6.27
CA LEU A 312 -11.91 5.67 6.62
C LEU A 312 -12.69 6.40 7.71
N SER A 313 -12.15 7.51 8.26
CA SER A 313 -12.74 8.27 9.37
C SER A 313 -13.11 7.36 10.55
N LEU A 314 -12.18 6.47 10.92
CA LEU A 314 -12.38 5.58 12.05
C LEU A 314 -12.26 6.39 13.37
N PRO A 315 -13.05 6.05 14.39
CA PRO A 315 -12.92 6.70 15.70
C PRO A 315 -11.51 6.44 16.29
N GLU A 316 -10.99 7.42 17.02
CA GLU A 316 -9.69 7.29 17.74
C GLU A 316 -9.72 6.22 18.84
#